data_14cf2d58aa41ef68ec824e06a8aa0002
#
_entry.id   14cf2d58aa41ef68ec824e06a8aa0002
#
_cell.length_a   1.000
_cell.length_b   1.000
_cell.length_c   1.000
_cell.angle_alpha   90.00
_cell.angle_beta   90.00
_cell.angle_gamma   90.00
#
_symmetry.space_group_name_H-M   'P 1'
#
loop_
_entity.id
_entity.type
_entity.pdbx_description
1 polymer ?
#
loop_
_entity_poly.entity_id
_entity_poly.type
_entity_poly.pdbx_seq_one_letter_code
_entity_poly.pdbx_strand_id
1 'polypeptide(L)'
;MASFATRPAETDLYPAVKAFLEAQGYTVKSEIRGCDVVALRGDAPPVIVELKLAFSLALLLQGIDRLSLTDRVYLAVSRPRGRRARGVSVYRREIRDLCRRVGLGLLTVAPGRTAAAVEVVAEPMPYRPRRRTKELTRLLGEHARRAGDPNRGGVTRTPIVTAYRQEALRCALLIRQGGRANIKMLRETGVVPNVSSILQRDVYGWFRRRERATYELTDRAQQDIDRFAAAGTLPELGAGAR
;
A
#
# COMPACT_ATOMS: atom_id res chain seq x y z
N MET A 1 -31.86 15.81 34.00
CA MET A 1 -31.34 16.83 33.07
C MET A 1 -30.37 16.15 32.10
N ALA A 2 -30.78 15.94 30.86
CA ALA A 2 -29.92 15.34 29.82
C ALA A 2 -28.86 16.39 29.43
N SER A 3 -27.61 16.12 29.75
CA SER A 3 -26.46 16.93 29.28
C SER A 3 -26.41 16.82 27.76
N PHE A 4 -26.74 17.86 27.05
CA PHE A 4 -26.45 18.01 25.63
C PHE A 4 -24.93 17.95 25.47
N ALA A 5 -24.40 16.80 25.06
CA ALA A 5 -22.99 16.67 24.71
C ALA A 5 -22.73 17.63 23.54
N THR A 6 -22.11 18.77 23.84
CA THR A 6 -21.68 19.76 22.85
C THR A 6 -20.82 19.05 21.80
N ARG A 7 -21.08 19.35 20.53
CA ARG A 7 -20.32 18.81 19.40
C ARG A 7 -18.86 19.23 19.57
N PRO A 8 -17.88 18.31 19.54
CA PRO A 8 -16.47 18.65 19.73
C PRO A 8 -16.02 19.68 18.69
N ALA A 9 -15.31 20.70 19.13
CA ALA A 9 -14.70 21.75 18.30
C ALA A 9 -13.17 21.57 18.23
N GLU A 10 -12.53 22.14 17.22
CA GLU A 10 -11.06 22.10 17.09
C GLU A 10 -10.38 22.81 18.27
N THR A 11 -11.00 23.86 18.77
CA THR A 11 -10.57 24.60 19.98
C THR A 11 -10.50 23.73 21.24
N ASP A 12 -11.25 22.62 21.30
CA ASP A 12 -11.20 21.70 22.44
C ASP A 12 -9.87 20.92 22.53
N LEU A 13 -9.11 20.86 21.43
CA LEU A 13 -7.81 20.19 21.38
C LEU A 13 -6.69 21.06 21.97
N TYR A 14 -6.81 22.38 21.86
CA TYR A 14 -5.78 23.34 22.26
C TYR A 14 -5.33 23.21 23.72
N PRO A 15 -6.22 23.12 24.73
CA PRO A 15 -5.79 23.08 26.12
C PRO A 15 -4.88 21.86 26.43
N ALA A 16 -5.18 20.71 25.85
CA ALA A 16 -4.38 19.51 26.05
C ALA A 16 -3.02 19.60 25.34
N VAL A 17 -2.98 20.10 24.10
CA VAL A 17 -1.74 20.31 23.34
C VAL A 17 -0.86 21.36 24.03
N LYS A 18 -1.45 22.44 24.52
CA LYS A 18 -0.74 23.44 25.30
C LYS A 18 -0.10 22.83 26.54
N ALA A 19 -0.87 22.14 27.39
CA ALA A 19 -0.36 21.48 28.58
C ALA A 19 0.74 20.46 28.27
N PHE A 20 0.62 19.72 27.16
CA PHE A 20 1.61 18.75 26.70
C PHE A 20 2.96 19.41 26.35
N LEU A 21 2.92 20.55 25.68
CA LEU A 21 4.12 21.30 25.30
C LEU A 21 4.72 22.05 26.50
N GLU A 22 3.87 22.66 27.35
CA GLU A 22 4.31 23.33 28.56
C GLU A 22 4.99 22.39 29.56
N ALA A 23 4.49 21.15 29.68
CA ALA A 23 5.15 20.11 30.49
C ALA A 23 6.55 19.73 29.99
N GLN A 24 6.88 20.05 28.73
CA GLN A 24 8.20 19.87 28.12
C GLN A 24 9.05 21.15 28.18
N GLY A 25 8.61 22.18 28.89
CA GLY A 25 9.32 23.44 29.06
C GLY A 25 9.16 24.44 27.91
N TYR A 26 8.13 24.31 27.08
CA TYR A 26 7.84 25.28 26.03
C TYR A 26 6.95 26.42 26.55
N THR A 27 7.17 27.63 26.06
CA THR A 27 6.23 28.73 26.15
C THR A 27 5.28 28.64 24.94
N VAL A 28 3.97 28.47 25.18
CA VAL A 28 2.98 28.17 24.16
C VAL A 28 2.02 29.32 23.92
N LYS A 29 1.82 29.70 22.65
CA LYS A 29 0.82 30.67 22.20
C LYS A 29 0.01 30.12 21.04
N SER A 30 -1.26 30.52 20.94
CA SER A 30 -2.15 30.18 19.84
C SER A 30 -2.29 31.33 18.83
N GLU A 31 -2.75 30.99 17.63
CA GLU A 31 -3.14 31.95 16.57
C GLU A 31 -2.00 32.92 16.20
N ILE A 32 -0.79 32.41 16.06
CA ILE A 32 0.36 33.24 15.67
C ILE A 32 0.57 33.13 14.15
N ARG A 33 0.28 34.23 13.44
CA ARG A 33 0.45 34.35 11.97
C ARG A 33 -0.18 33.21 11.19
N GLY A 34 -1.37 32.77 11.60
CA GLY A 34 -2.13 31.71 10.99
C GLY A 34 -1.69 30.29 11.36
N CYS A 35 -0.79 30.13 12.33
CA CYS A 35 -0.49 28.86 12.97
C CYS A 35 -1.39 28.67 14.18
N ASP A 36 -2.07 27.53 14.31
CA ASP A 36 -2.98 27.25 15.43
C ASP A 36 -2.24 27.28 16.77
N VAL A 37 -1.04 26.67 16.84
CA VAL A 37 -0.19 26.62 18.04
C VAL A 37 1.27 26.83 17.67
N VAL A 38 1.93 27.75 18.37
CA VAL A 38 3.38 27.98 18.29
C VAL A 38 3.99 27.85 19.68
N ALA A 39 5.05 27.05 19.80
CA ALA A 39 5.74 26.80 21.06
C ALA A 39 7.25 27.06 20.94
N LEU A 40 7.80 27.81 21.87
CA LEU A 40 9.19 28.22 21.93
C LEU A 40 9.87 27.69 23.20
N ARG A 41 11.14 27.29 23.09
CA ARG A 41 11.95 26.86 24.22
C ARG A 41 13.41 27.29 24.00
N GLY A 42 13.82 28.35 24.71
CA GLY A 42 15.15 28.96 24.52
C GLY A 42 15.40 29.33 23.05
N ASP A 43 16.59 29.04 22.57
CA ASP A 43 17.02 29.31 21.19
C ASP A 43 16.71 28.16 20.23
N ALA A 44 15.98 27.13 20.68
CA ALA A 44 15.61 25.99 19.80
C ALA A 44 14.62 26.42 18.72
N PRO A 45 14.62 25.79 17.54
CA PRO A 45 13.63 26.04 16.50
C PRO A 45 12.19 25.89 17.06
N PRO A 46 11.24 26.73 16.61
CA PRO A 46 9.88 26.69 17.10
C PRO A 46 9.22 25.35 16.78
N VAL A 47 8.35 24.89 17.68
CA VAL A 47 7.42 23.81 17.40
C VAL A 47 6.11 24.43 16.93
N ILE A 48 5.58 23.97 15.80
CA ILE A 48 4.28 24.38 15.28
C ILE A 48 3.35 23.17 15.31
N VAL A 49 2.11 23.39 15.76
CA VAL A 49 1.08 22.33 15.75
C VAL A 49 -0.19 22.88 15.09
N GLU A 50 -0.64 22.19 14.04
CA GLU A 50 -1.94 22.45 13.39
C GLU A 50 -3.00 21.52 13.97
N LEU A 51 -4.19 22.06 14.29
CA LEU A 51 -5.26 21.36 14.99
C LEU A 51 -6.43 21.04 14.04
N LYS A 52 -6.94 19.80 14.06
CA LYS A 52 -8.15 19.41 13.33
C LYS A 52 -8.90 18.31 14.08
N LEU A 53 -10.22 18.25 13.94
CA LEU A 53 -10.99 17.15 14.53
C LEU A 53 -10.70 15.80 13.90
N ALA A 54 -10.30 15.77 12.62
CA ALA A 54 -9.98 14.55 11.89
C ALA A 54 -8.83 14.79 10.91
N PHE A 55 -8.07 13.74 10.62
CA PHE A 55 -7.03 13.78 9.59
C PHE A 55 -7.65 14.04 8.22
N SER A 56 -7.14 15.02 7.51
CA SER A 56 -7.60 15.42 6.18
C SER A 56 -6.43 15.88 5.32
N LEU A 57 -6.64 15.94 4.00
CA LEU A 57 -5.65 16.50 3.08
C LEU A 57 -5.39 17.99 3.39
N ALA A 58 -6.42 18.75 3.75
CA ALA A 58 -6.27 20.16 4.11
C ALA A 58 -5.31 20.33 5.31
N LEU A 59 -5.46 19.54 6.36
CA LEU A 59 -4.54 19.54 7.51
C LEU A 59 -3.09 19.17 7.09
N LEU A 60 -2.95 18.16 6.21
CA LEU A 60 -1.63 17.78 5.71
C LEU A 60 -0.95 18.91 4.95
N LEU A 61 -1.69 19.60 4.08
CA LEU A 61 -1.18 20.74 3.31
C LEU A 61 -0.82 21.93 4.22
N GLN A 62 -1.61 22.21 5.25
CA GLN A 62 -1.25 23.21 6.27
C GLN A 62 0.10 22.86 6.93
N GLY A 63 0.26 21.60 7.39
CA GLY A 63 1.52 21.16 7.98
C GLY A 63 2.71 21.26 7.04
N ILE A 64 2.54 20.92 5.77
CA ILE A 64 3.59 21.05 4.73
C ILE A 64 3.99 22.52 4.55
N ASP A 65 3.03 23.43 4.53
CA ASP A 65 3.31 24.88 4.44
C ASP A 65 4.16 25.36 5.64
N ARG A 66 3.88 24.86 6.84
CA ARG A 66 4.65 25.20 8.05
C ARG A 66 6.08 24.65 8.06
N LEU A 67 6.38 23.62 7.28
CA LEU A 67 7.75 23.12 7.13
C LEU A 67 8.71 24.15 6.49
N SER A 68 8.17 25.19 5.85
CA SER A 68 8.97 26.34 5.40
C SER A 68 9.52 27.20 6.54
N LEU A 69 8.94 27.07 7.74
CA LEU A 69 9.30 27.85 8.94
C LEU A 69 10.17 27.05 9.91
N THR A 70 9.91 25.77 10.06
CA THR A 70 10.62 24.87 10.97
C THR A 70 10.41 23.40 10.54
N ASP A 71 11.37 22.54 10.85
CA ASP A 71 11.26 21.09 10.70
C ASP A 71 10.49 20.38 11.84
N ARG A 72 10.03 21.17 12.86
CA ARG A 72 9.34 20.67 14.05
C ARG A 72 7.84 20.93 13.99
N VAL A 73 7.19 20.38 12.97
CA VAL A 73 5.77 20.56 12.71
C VAL A 73 4.99 19.30 13.04
N TYR A 74 3.92 19.47 13.83
CA TYR A 74 2.99 18.38 14.18
C TYR A 74 1.58 18.67 13.65
N LEU A 75 0.89 17.60 13.28
CA LEU A 75 -0.54 17.59 13.04
C LEU A 75 -1.22 16.96 14.25
N ALA A 76 -2.12 17.66 14.91
CA ALA A 76 -2.86 17.13 16.05
C ALA A 76 -4.32 16.92 15.69
N VAL A 77 -4.81 15.69 15.91
CA VAL A 77 -6.20 15.35 15.64
C VAL A 77 -6.88 14.75 16.86
N SER A 78 -8.20 14.88 16.93
CA SER A 78 -8.97 14.24 17.97
C SER A 78 -8.78 12.72 17.94
N ARG A 79 -8.57 12.08 19.09
CA ARG A 79 -8.48 10.62 19.19
C ARG A 79 -9.79 10.00 18.75
N PRO A 80 -9.76 9.05 17.78
CA PRO A 80 -10.98 8.41 17.31
C PRO A 80 -11.70 7.67 18.44
N ARG A 81 -13.00 7.88 18.58
CA ARG A 81 -13.85 7.17 19.53
C ARG A 81 -14.78 6.20 18.79
N GLY A 82 -14.66 4.92 19.05
CA GLY A 82 -15.56 3.87 18.57
C GLY A 82 -15.57 3.68 17.04
N ARG A 83 -16.50 2.84 16.57
CA ARG A 83 -16.64 2.45 15.14
C ARG A 83 -17.06 3.57 14.17
N ARG A 84 -17.53 4.70 14.68
CA ARG A 84 -18.03 5.85 13.88
C ARG A 84 -17.04 7.01 13.83
N ALA A 85 -15.74 6.75 14.03
CA ALA A 85 -14.71 7.78 13.88
C ALA A 85 -14.78 8.40 12.48
N ARG A 86 -14.90 9.73 12.41
CA ARG A 86 -14.89 10.46 11.13
C ARG A 86 -13.49 10.48 10.54
N GLY A 87 -13.39 10.32 9.23
CA GLY A 87 -12.12 10.43 8.51
C GLY A 87 -11.26 9.16 8.56
N VAL A 88 -10.04 9.29 8.07
CA VAL A 88 -9.06 8.21 8.01
C VAL A 88 -8.37 8.08 9.38
N SER A 89 -8.33 6.86 9.91
CA SER A 89 -7.66 6.59 11.18
C SER A 89 -6.16 6.88 11.08
N VAL A 90 -5.65 7.73 11.98
CA VAL A 90 -4.23 8.09 12.07
C VAL A 90 -3.34 6.95 12.55
N TYR A 91 -3.94 5.90 13.13
CA TYR A 91 -3.21 4.69 13.52
C TYR A 91 -2.93 3.75 12.35
N ARG A 92 -3.51 3.99 11.17
CA ARG A 92 -3.17 3.25 9.96
C ARG A 92 -1.72 3.50 9.57
N ARG A 93 -1.04 2.42 9.21
CA ARG A 93 0.37 2.47 8.81
C ARG A 93 0.62 3.46 7.68
N GLU A 94 -0.28 3.48 6.70
CA GLU A 94 -0.16 4.34 5.52
C GLU A 94 -0.18 5.83 5.87
N ILE A 95 -0.98 6.23 6.87
CA ILE A 95 -1.04 7.62 7.33
C ILE A 95 0.23 8.01 8.09
N ARG A 96 0.71 7.14 8.97
CA ARG A 96 1.98 7.37 9.67
C ARG A 96 3.16 7.45 8.70
N ASP A 97 3.18 6.54 7.71
CA ASP A 97 4.22 6.54 6.67
C ASP A 97 4.12 7.78 5.78
N LEU A 98 2.90 8.30 5.51
CA LEU A 98 2.68 9.54 4.78
C LEU A 98 3.27 10.74 5.56
N CYS A 99 2.88 10.92 6.83
CA CYS A 99 3.42 12.00 7.68
C CYS A 99 4.94 11.93 7.77
N ARG A 100 5.51 10.74 8.01
CA ARG A 100 6.96 10.54 8.03
C ARG A 100 7.65 10.90 6.72
N ARG A 101 7.03 10.57 5.57
CA ARG A 101 7.59 10.85 4.23
C ARG A 101 7.71 12.34 3.93
N VAL A 102 6.82 13.13 4.51
CA VAL A 102 6.85 14.60 4.36
C VAL A 102 7.54 15.30 5.55
N GLY A 103 8.01 14.56 6.56
CA GLY A 103 8.74 15.11 7.71
C GLY A 103 7.83 15.62 8.84
N LEU A 104 6.52 15.33 8.79
CA LEU A 104 5.56 15.80 9.79
C LEU A 104 5.40 14.83 10.97
N GLY A 105 5.28 15.38 12.16
CA GLY A 105 4.82 14.68 13.36
C GLY A 105 3.30 14.50 13.36
N LEU A 106 2.81 13.60 14.20
CA LEU A 106 1.39 13.28 14.32
C LEU A 106 1.02 13.04 15.78
N LEU A 107 0.07 13.80 16.27
CA LEU A 107 -0.48 13.71 17.63
C LEU A 107 -1.93 13.26 17.58
N THR A 108 -2.38 12.51 18.59
CA THR A 108 -3.80 12.33 18.87
C THR A 108 -4.14 12.91 20.23
N VAL A 109 -5.29 13.55 20.30
CA VAL A 109 -5.76 14.21 21.51
C VAL A 109 -7.05 13.54 21.99
N ALA A 110 -7.01 12.93 23.17
CA ALA A 110 -8.20 12.47 23.87
C ALA A 110 -8.94 13.68 24.50
N PRO A 111 -10.22 13.54 24.82
CA PRO A 111 -10.89 14.57 25.61
C PRO A 111 -10.20 14.75 26.97
N GLY A 112 -9.96 16.00 27.31
CA GLY A 112 -9.28 16.41 28.54
C GLY A 112 -8.47 17.66 28.29
N ARG A 113 -7.97 18.26 29.36
CA ARG A 113 -7.18 19.50 29.31
C ARG A 113 -5.74 19.29 29.80
N THR A 114 -5.35 18.04 30.08
CA THR A 114 -4.04 17.71 30.63
C THR A 114 -3.10 17.19 29.56
N ALA A 115 -1.81 17.25 29.80
CA ALA A 115 -0.78 16.69 28.93
C ALA A 115 -1.00 15.19 28.64
N ALA A 116 -1.52 14.44 29.61
CA ALA A 116 -1.83 12.99 29.45
C ALA A 116 -2.91 12.69 28.39
N ALA A 117 -3.68 13.70 27.93
CA ALA A 117 -4.64 13.55 26.85
C ALA A 117 -3.97 13.44 25.46
N VAL A 118 -2.69 13.83 25.33
CA VAL A 118 -1.94 13.83 24.06
C VAL A 118 -1.10 12.57 23.95
N GLU A 119 -1.20 11.91 22.80
CA GLU A 119 -0.36 10.76 22.42
C GLU A 119 0.42 11.11 21.15
N VAL A 120 1.74 10.87 21.17
CA VAL A 120 2.60 11.04 19.99
C VAL A 120 2.53 9.76 19.15
N VAL A 121 1.91 9.87 17.98
CA VAL A 121 1.77 8.75 17.01
C VAL A 121 2.98 8.69 16.09
N ALA A 122 3.56 9.83 15.74
CA ALA A 122 4.80 9.94 14.96
C ALA A 122 5.53 11.24 15.33
N GLU A 123 6.86 11.16 15.44
CA GLU A 123 7.73 12.32 15.57
C GLU A 123 8.07 12.90 14.19
N PRO A 124 8.23 14.24 14.07
CA PRO A 124 8.76 14.86 12.87
C PRO A 124 10.23 14.49 12.71
N MET A 125 10.57 13.90 11.57
CA MET A 125 11.93 13.44 11.29
C MET A 125 12.26 13.57 9.82
N PRO A 126 13.50 13.89 9.43
CA PRO A 126 13.93 13.80 8.05
C PRO A 126 13.72 12.39 7.49
N TYR A 127 12.99 12.28 6.40
CA TYR A 127 12.67 11.00 5.81
C TYR A 127 13.78 10.52 4.88
N ARG A 128 14.35 9.35 5.17
CA ARG A 128 15.26 8.63 4.28
C ARG A 128 14.55 7.40 3.72
N PRO A 129 14.12 7.41 2.45
CA PRO A 129 13.40 6.30 1.87
C PRO A 129 14.27 5.05 1.78
N ARG A 130 13.81 3.94 2.37
CA ARG A 130 14.38 2.62 2.10
C ARG A 130 13.79 2.07 0.81
N ARG A 131 14.64 1.91 -0.21
CA ARG A 131 14.23 1.25 -1.45
C ARG A 131 13.96 -0.24 -1.19
N ARG A 132 12.86 -0.76 -1.70
CA ARG A 132 12.50 -2.17 -1.63
C ARG A 132 13.15 -2.92 -2.79
N THR A 133 14.45 -3.13 -2.72
CA THR A 133 15.26 -3.70 -3.82
C THR A 133 14.74 -5.06 -4.28
N LYS A 134 14.34 -5.94 -3.37
CA LYS A 134 13.76 -7.26 -3.71
C LYS A 134 12.45 -7.14 -4.51
N GLU A 135 11.59 -6.19 -4.15
CA GLU A 135 10.33 -5.95 -4.87
C GLU A 135 10.61 -5.35 -6.25
N LEU A 136 11.56 -4.42 -6.34
CA LEU A 136 12.00 -3.86 -7.61
C LEU A 136 12.57 -4.95 -8.54
N THR A 137 13.44 -5.83 -8.02
CA THR A 137 14.00 -6.94 -8.81
C THR A 137 12.89 -7.87 -9.32
N ARG A 138 11.88 -8.18 -8.49
CA ARG A 138 10.72 -8.99 -8.92
C ARG A 138 9.91 -8.30 -10.00
N LEU A 139 9.67 -6.99 -9.85
CA LEU A 139 8.94 -6.18 -10.83
C LEU A 139 9.68 -6.17 -12.18
N LEU A 140 10.97 -5.88 -12.17
CA LEU A 140 11.78 -5.88 -13.38
C LEU A 140 11.88 -7.28 -14.02
N GLY A 141 12.00 -8.33 -13.21
CA GLY A 141 11.99 -9.70 -13.68
C GLY A 141 10.65 -10.13 -14.29
N GLU A 142 9.53 -9.69 -13.73
CA GLU A 142 8.20 -9.90 -14.33
C GLU A 142 8.08 -9.15 -15.67
N HIS A 143 8.50 -7.89 -15.71
CA HIS A 143 8.47 -7.08 -16.92
C HIS A 143 9.32 -7.69 -18.04
N ALA A 144 10.53 -8.12 -17.74
CA ALA A 144 11.43 -8.71 -18.74
C ALA A 144 10.94 -10.05 -19.29
N ARG A 145 10.26 -10.89 -18.47
CA ARG A 145 9.79 -12.21 -18.91
C ARG A 145 8.43 -12.20 -19.56
N ARG A 146 7.63 -11.16 -19.32
CA ARG A 146 6.29 -11.06 -19.91
C ARG A 146 6.41 -10.77 -21.41
N ALA A 147 5.82 -11.63 -22.23
CA ALA A 147 5.74 -11.41 -23.67
C ALA A 147 4.57 -10.47 -23.99
N GLY A 148 4.87 -9.39 -24.68
CA GLY A 148 3.88 -8.38 -25.07
C GLY A 148 3.20 -7.68 -23.87
N ASP A 149 2.10 -7.00 -24.15
CA ASP A 149 1.27 -6.30 -23.14
C ASP A 149 -0.18 -6.81 -23.18
N PRO A 150 -0.43 -8.03 -22.63
CA PRO A 150 -1.75 -8.66 -22.68
C PRO A 150 -2.77 -8.06 -21.70
N ASN A 151 -2.33 -7.18 -20.79
CA ASN A 151 -3.20 -6.60 -19.79
C ASN A 151 -3.48 -5.13 -20.12
N ARG A 152 -4.72 -4.71 -19.88
CA ARG A 152 -5.08 -3.30 -19.97
C ARG A 152 -4.89 -2.63 -18.59
N GLY A 153 -4.13 -1.54 -18.53
CA GLY A 153 -3.93 -0.79 -17.28
C GLY A 153 -5.26 -0.29 -16.68
N GLY A 154 -5.36 -0.29 -15.36
CA GLY A 154 -6.54 0.21 -14.64
C GLY A 154 -7.75 -0.72 -14.58
N VAL A 155 -7.69 -1.91 -15.19
CA VAL A 155 -8.79 -2.89 -15.07
C VAL A 155 -8.88 -3.49 -13.67
N THR A 156 -10.13 -3.69 -13.21
CA THR A 156 -10.45 -4.40 -11.98
C THR A 156 -11.24 -5.66 -12.29
N ARG A 157 -11.09 -6.70 -11.45
CA ARG A 157 -11.85 -7.97 -11.55
C ARG A 157 -11.57 -8.82 -12.81
N THR A 158 -10.53 -8.49 -13.57
CA THR A 158 -10.10 -9.29 -14.72
C THR A 158 -8.84 -10.08 -14.33
N PRO A 159 -8.75 -11.39 -14.67
CA PRO A 159 -7.55 -12.18 -14.41
C PRO A 159 -6.34 -11.59 -15.13
N ILE A 160 -5.32 -11.17 -14.37
CA ILE A 160 -4.10 -10.60 -14.94
C ILE A 160 -3.24 -11.71 -15.55
N VAL A 161 -2.78 -11.50 -16.78
CA VAL A 161 -1.84 -12.38 -17.47
C VAL A 161 -0.41 -12.01 -17.06
N THR A 162 0.16 -12.78 -16.16
CA THR A 162 1.56 -12.66 -15.71
C THR A 162 2.48 -13.50 -16.60
N ALA A 163 3.80 -13.27 -16.52
CA ALA A 163 4.79 -14.12 -17.21
C ALA A 163 4.61 -15.60 -16.86
N TYR A 164 4.42 -15.93 -15.57
CA TYR A 164 4.14 -17.30 -15.13
C TYR A 164 2.84 -17.86 -15.74
N ARG A 165 1.78 -17.04 -15.83
CA ARG A 165 0.51 -17.47 -16.47
C ARG A 165 0.70 -17.69 -17.97
N GLN A 166 1.51 -16.89 -18.65
CA GLN A 166 1.85 -17.12 -20.06
C GLN A 166 2.61 -18.44 -20.25
N GLU A 167 3.57 -18.72 -19.40
CA GLU A 167 4.30 -19.99 -19.41
C GLU A 167 3.37 -21.19 -19.15
N ALA A 168 2.47 -21.09 -18.17
CA ALA A 168 1.49 -22.13 -17.87
C ALA A 168 0.47 -22.32 -19.02
N LEU A 169 0.01 -21.25 -19.65
CA LEU A 169 -0.86 -21.31 -20.84
C LEU A 169 -0.13 -21.97 -22.01
N ARG A 170 1.15 -21.68 -22.26
CA ARG A 170 1.94 -22.37 -23.29
C ARG A 170 2.05 -23.87 -23.03
N CYS A 171 2.32 -24.27 -21.77
CA CYS A 171 2.27 -25.70 -21.39
C CYS A 171 0.91 -26.33 -21.68
N ALA A 172 -0.17 -25.63 -21.30
CA ALA A 172 -1.53 -26.10 -21.51
C ALA A 172 -1.87 -26.23 -23.01
N LEU A 173 -1.49 -25.25 -23.82
CA LEU A 173 -1.71 -25.31 -25.28
C LEU A 173 -0.96 -26.47 -25.93
N LEU A 174 0.30 -26.74 -25.55
CA LEU A 174 1.08 -27.88 -26.04
C LEU A 174 0.42 -29.20 -25.64
N ILE A 175 -0.05 -29.33 -24.40
CA ILE A 175 -0.76 -30.54 -23.96
C ILE A 175 -2.09 -30.70 -24.71
N ARG A 176 -2.82 -29.58 -24.97
CA ARG A 176 -4.09 -29.61 -25.72
C ARG A 176 -3.90 -30.18 -27.15
N GLN A 177 -2.80 -29.83 -27.80
CA GLN A 177 -2.49 -30.34 -29.15
C GLN A 177 -2.29 -31.86 -29.18
N GLY A 178 -1.64 -32.43 -28.15
CA GLY A 178 -1.32 -33.86 -28.09
C GLY A 178 -2.24 -34.70 -27.20
N GLY A 179 -3.24 -34.08 -26.53
CA GLY A 179 -4.12 -34.74 -25.57
C GLY A 179 -3.43 -34.98 -24.20
N ARG A 180 -2.18 -35.42 -24.22
CA ARG A 180 -1.30 -35.59 -23.07
C ARG A 180 0.15 -35.31 -23.45
N ALA A 181 1.00 -34.92 -22.50
CA ALA A 181 2.42 -34.74 -22.78
C ALA A 181 3.30 -35.16 -21.61
N ASN A 182 4.47 -35.71 -21.93
CA ASN A 182 5.53 -35.98 -20.96
C ASN A 182 6.37 -34.70 -20.74
N ILE A 183 6.89 -34.51 -19.53
CA ILE A 183 7.76 -33.36 -19.18
C ILE A 183 8.95 -33.25 -20.14
N LYS A 184 9.54 -34.39 -20.55
CA LYS A 184 10.69 -34.42 -21.49
C LYS A 184 10.30 -33.83 -22.84
N MET A 185 9.18 -34.27 -23.42
CA MET A 185 8.65 -33.74 -24.67
C MET A 185 8.42 -32.25 -24.62
N LEU A 186 7.78 -31.76 -23.55
CA LEU A 186 7.52 -30.32 -23.37
C LEU A 186 8.81 -29.50 -23.21
N ARG A 187 9.85 -30.04 -22.59
CA ARG A 187 11.17 -29.38 -22.51
C ARG A 187 11.87 -29.31 -23.87
N GLU A 188 11.75 -30.36 -24.66
CA GLU A 188 12.36 -30.45 -26.00
C GLU A 188 11.78 -29.41 -26.97
N THR A 189 10.55 -28.90 -26.72
CA THR A 189 10.00 -27.79 -27.51
C THR A 189 10.74 -26.48 -27.33
N GLY A 190 11.50 -26.31 -26.23
CA GLY A 190 12.18 -25.05 -25.88
C GLY A 190 11.25 -23.88 -25.56
N VAL A 191 9.91 -24.06 -25.65
CA VAL A 191 8.91 -23.00 -25.53
C VAL A 191 8.77 -22.50 -24.10
N VAL A 192 8.96 -23.38 -23.11
CA VAL A 192 8.80 -23.04 -21.68
C VAL A 192 10.01 -23.53 -20.88
N PRO A 193 10.79 -22.60 -20.27
CA PRO A 193 11.99 -22.99 -19.52
C PRO A 193 11.72 -23.84 -18.28
N ASN A 194 10.62 -23.56 -17.57
CA ASN A 194 10.33 -24.12 -16.23
C ASN A 194 9.19 -25.14 -16.21
N VAL A 195 9.04 -25.94 -17.30
CA VAL A 195 7.94 -26.91 -17.47
C VAL A 195 7.67 -27.76 -16.24
N SER A 196 8.70 -28.39 -15.65
CA SER A 196 8.52 -29.27 -14.49
C SER A 196 7.92 -28.56 -13.29
N SER A 197 8.41 -27.36 -12.97
CA SER A 197 7.90 -26.57 -11.86
C SER A 197 6.46 -26.13 -12.08
N ILE A 198 6.10 -25.78 -13.31
CA ILE A 198 4.75 -25.35 -13.67
C ILE A 198 3.76 -26.49 -13.52
N LEU A 199 4.06 -27.66 -14.09
CA LEU A 199 3.19 -28.83 -14.03
C LEU A 199 3.05 -29.41 -12.63
N GLN A 200 4.14 -29.43 -11.84
CA GLN A 200 4.11 -29.95 -10.47
C GLN A 200 3.41 -29.03 -9.48
N ARG A 201 3.61 -27.72 -9.60
CA ARG A 201 2.95 -26.72 -8.72
C ARG A 201 1.48 -26.54 -9.04
N ASP A 202 1.12 -26.66 -10.28
CA ASP A 202 -0.24 -26.54 -10.81
C ASP A 202 -1.08 -25.42 -10.13
N VAL A 203 -0.53 -24.21 -10.09
CA VAL A 203 -1.11 -23.05 -9.36
C VAL A 203 -2.56 -22.77 -9.80
N TYR A 204 -2.93 -23.13 -11.01
CA TYR A 204 -4.25 -22.86 -11.57
C TYR A 204 -5.18 -24.08 -11.57
N GLY A 205 -4.72 -25.27 -11.21
CA GLY A 205 -5.48 -26.50 -11.28
C GLY A 205 -5.74 -26.96 -12.72
N TRP A 206 -4.78 -26.72 -13.62
CA TRP A 206 -4.92 -27.03 -15.06
C TRP A 206 -4.37 -28.37 -15.46
N PHE A 207 -3.50 -28.98 -14.63
CA PHE A 207 -2.71 -30.15 -15.00
C PHE A 207 -3.03 -31.34 -14.09
N ARG A 208 -3.46 -32.43 -14.66
CA ARG A 208 -3.65 -33.71 -13.95
C ARG A 208 -2.54 -34.66 -14.30
N ARG A 209 -1.81 -35.15 -13.30
CA ARG A 209 -0.81 -36.20 -13.50
C ARG A 209 -1.51 -37.53 -13.68
N ARG A 210 -1.21 -38.24 -14.79
CA ARG A 210 -1.73 -39.56 -15.08
C ARG A 210 -0.72 -40.65 -14.75
N GLU A 211 0.52 -40.44 -15.15
CA GLU A 211 1.64 -41.39 -14.98
C GLU A 211 2.90 -40.62 -14.56
N ARG A 212 4.01 -41.32 -14.36
CA ARG A 212 5.28 -40.70 -14.04
C ARG A 212 5.66 -39.69 -15.13
N ALA A 213 5.77 -38.41 -14.72
CA ALA A 213 6.14 -37.29 -15.59
C ALA A 213 5.18 -37.01 -16.77
N THR A 214 3.98 -37.62 -16.82
CA THR A 214 2.98 -37.42 -17.88
C THR A 214 1.75 -36.72 -17.34
N TYR A 215 1.30 -35.68 -18.04
CA TYR A 215 0.21 -34.81 -17.63
C TYR A 215 -0.83 -34.66 -18.77
N GLU A 216 -2.07 -34.45 -18.36
CA GLU A 216 -3.20 -34.06 -19.20
C GLU A 216 -3.85 -32.83 -18.67
N LEU A 217 -4.73 -32.21 -19.46
CA LEU A 217 -5.52 -31.04 -19.01
C LEU A 217 -6.72 -31.49 -18.20
N THR A 218 -7.07 -30.65 -17.23
CA THR A 218 -8.37 -30.70 -16.53
C THR A 218 -9.44 -29.97 -17.33
N ASP A 219 -10.74 -30.23 -17.04
CA ASP A 219 -11.85 -29.49 -17.65
C ASP A 219 -11.74 -27.98 -17.40
N ARG A 220 -11.25 -27.61 -16.22
CA ARG A 220 -10.96 -26.23 -15.86
C ARG A 220 -9.94 -25.58 -16.80
N ALA A 221 -8.90 -26.31 -17.18
CA ALA A 221 -7.90 -25.82 -18.11
C ALA A 221 -8.52 -25.50 -19.47
N GLN A 222 -9.40 -26.38 -19.98
CA GLN A 222 -10.10 -26.15 -21.25
C GLN A 222 -10.92 -24.85 -21.20
N GLN A 223 -11.76 -24.70 -20.16
CA GLN A 223 -12.58 -23.51 -19.96
C GLN A 223 -11.73 -22.22 -19.86
N ASP A 224 -10.64 -22.25 -19.09
CA ASP A 224 -9.76 -21.09 -18.93
C ASP A 224 -9.03 -20.76 -20.23
N ILE A 225 -8.52 -21.74 -20.98
CA ILE A 225 -7.89 -21.52 -22.29
C ILE A 225 -8.89 -20.84 -23.25
N ASP A 226 -10.13 -21.33 -23.32
CA ASP A 226 -11.15 -20.76 -24.22
C ASP A 226 -11.51 -19.33 -23.79
N ARG A 227 -11.54 -19.06 -22.48
CA ARG A 227 -11.75 -17.70 -21.94
C ARG A 227 -10.60 -16.75 -22.31
N PHE A 228 -9.35 -17.18 -22.24
CA PHE A 228 -8.19 -16.38 -22.65
C PHE A 228 -8.14 -16.21 -24.18
N ALA A 229 -8.60 -17.21 -24.95
CA ALA A 229 -8.73 -17.11 -26.40
C ALA A 229 -9.78 -16.03 -26.78
N ALA A 230 -10.95 -16.09 -26.17
CA ALA A 230 -12.02 -15.11 -26.41
C ALA A 230 -11.61 -13.68 -26.01
N ALA A 231 -10.74 -13.53 -25.01
CA ALA A 231 -10.17 -12.24 -24.59
C ALA A 231 -8.99 -11.77 -25.47
N GLY A 232 -8.54 -12.56 -26.45
CA GLY A 232 -7.37 -12.23 -27.28
C GLY A 232 -6.05 -12.16 -26.51
N THR A 233 -5.94 -12.88 -25.38
CA THR A 233 -4.79 -12.81 -24.46
C THR A 233 -4.02 -14.11 -24.34
N LEU A 234 -4.27 -15.07 -25.24
CA LEU A 234 -3.45 -16.28 -25.34
C LEU A 234 -2.02 -15.92 -25.78
N PRO A 235 -1.00 -16.48 -25.13
CA PRO A 235 0.37 -16.32 -25.59
C PRO A 235 0.60 -17.11 -26.87
N GLU A 236 1.38 -16.56 -27.78
CA GLU A 236 1.90 -17.33 -28.91
C GLU A 236 2.81 -18.46 -28.42
N LEU A 237 2.74 -19.61 -29.08
CA LEU A 237 3.63 -20.72 -28.77
C LEU A 237 5.08 -20.46 -29.19
N GLY A 238 5.36 -19.36 -29.90
CA GLY A 238 6.69 -19.03 -30.42
C GLY A 238 7.25 -20.17 -31.31
N ALA A 239 7.81 -19.88 -32.46
CA ALA A 239 8.65 -20.85 -33.14
C ALA A 239 9.80 -21.19 -32.19
N GLY A 240 9.88 -22.43 -31.74
CA GLY A 240 10.99 -22.90 -30.91
C GLY A 240 12.28 -22.45 -31.57
N ALA A 241 13.14 -21.75 -30.80
CA ALA A 241 14.46 -21.39 -31.26
C ALA A 241 15.13 -22.72 -31.70
N ARG A 242 15.39 -22.82 -32.99
CA ARG A 242 16.16 -23.90 -33.58
C ARG A 242 17.59 -23.83 -33.11
#